data_f717181906fce4822c5ad9acbf494099
#
_entry.id   f717181906fce4822c5ad9acbf494099
#
_cell.length_a   1.000
_cell.length_b   1.000
_cell.length_c   1.000
_cell.angle_alpha   90.00
_cell.angle_beta   90.00
_cell.angle_gamma   90.00
#
_symmetry.space_group_name_H-M   'P 1'
#
loop_
_entity.id
_entity.type
_entity.pdbx_description
1 polymer ?
#
loop_
_entity_poly.entity_id
_entity_poly.type
_entity_poly.pdbx_seq_one_letter_code
_entity_poly.pdbx_strand_id
1 'polypeptide(L)'
;FTTDKINGAKIDIIPVEPAACPKMTRGPFVYDHGDVAGMTPLLAMHSLGHTFVPAPIHAGGLRYHGMAPLVCQGIVEGLFSPKAYHQSKCYESALIWAKTEGAICAPETSHAIAATIDEAIKAREEGKEKVILFNYSGHGLMDLSGYDKFMSGQLTDYELPEDMLQRYTKDLDKLPKAPMRKSGRW
;
A
#
# COMPACT_ATOMS: atom_id res chain seq x y z
N PHE A 1 -11.58 7.59 -12.31
CA PHE A 1 -10.63 6.70 -13.05
C PHE A 1 -11.05 5.23 -13.01
N THR A 2 -11.59 4.70 -11.89
CA THR A 2 -12.03 3.30 -11.83
C THR A 2 -13.17 3.02 -12.81
N THR A 3 -14.15 3.89 -12.84
CA THR A 3 -15.29 3.80 -13.80
C THR A 3 -14.79 3.87 -15.25
N ASP A 4 -13.85 4.76 -15.52
CA ASP A 4 -13.30 4.90 -16.87
C ASP A 4 -12.54 3.63 -17.28
N LYS A 5 -11.77 3.04 -16.36
CA LYS A 5 -11.08 1.77 -16.59
C LYS A 5 -12.06 0.62 -16.84
N ILE A 6 -13.14 0.52 -16.07
CA ILE A 6 -14.22 -0.47 -16.28
C ILE A 6 -14.86 -0.29 -17.67
N ASN A 7 -15.03 0.95 -18.11
CA ASN A 7 -15.56 1.29 -19.45
C ASN A 7 -14.54 1.16 -20.58
N GLY A 8 -13.35 0.62 -20.33
CA GLY A 8 -12.36 0.29 -21.35
C GLY A 8 -11.22 1.29 -21.51
N ALA A 9 -11.12 2.34 -20.67
CA ALA A 9 -9.98 3.24 -20.72
C ALA A 9 -8.70 2.51 -20.27
N LYS A 10 -7.60 2.75 -20.99
CA LYS A 10 -6.28 2.19 -20.69
C LYS A 10 -5.62 3.00 -19.56
N ILE A 11 -6.03 2.73 -18.33
CA ILE A 11 -5.52 3.39 -17.12
C ILE A 11 -4.94 2.33 -16.21
N ASP A 12 -3.69 2.50 -15.76
CA ASP A 12 -3.09 1.70 -14.71
C ASP A 12 -3.38 2.36 -13.37
N ILE A 13 -3.95 1.60 -12.43
CA ILE A 13 -4.23 2.06 -11.07
C ILE A 13 -3.36 1.24 -10.12
N ILE A 14 -2.46 1.92 -9.41
CA ILE A 14 -1.42 1.29 -8.58
C ILE A 14 -1.61 1.75 -7.13
N PRO A 15 -2.35 1.02 -6.30
CA PRO A 15 -2.35 1.26 -4.87
C PRO A 15 -1.00 0.84 -4.27
N VAL A 16 -0.50 1.64 -3.32
CA VAL A 16 0.84 1.47 -2.78
C VAL A 16 0.78 1.29 -1.27
N GLU A 17 1.60 0.37 -0.74
CA GLU A 17 1.65 0.06 0.68
C GLU A 17 3.09 -0.13 1.18
N PRO A 18 3.34 -0.08 2.52
CA PRO A 18 4.62 -0.44 3.09
C PRO A 18 4.90 -1.95 2.99
N ALA A 19 6.12 -2.33 2.65
CA ALA A 19 6.56 -3.73 2.71
C ALA A 19 6.47 -4.33 4.13
N ALA A 20 6.48 -3.48 5.16
CA ALA A 20 6.27 -3.88 6.55
C ALA A 20 4.81 -4.25 6.89
N CYS A 21 3.83 -3.79 6.07
CA CYS A 21 2.40 -4.06 6.25
C CYS A 21 1.77 -4.47 4.91
N PRO A 22 2.20 -5.60 4.31
CA PRO A 22 1.91 -5.97 2.93
C PRO A 22 0.53 -6.63 2.77
N LYS A 23 -0.53 -5.94 3.20
CA LYS A 23 -1.89 -6.48 3.19
C LYS A 23 -2.43 -6.72 1.79
N MET A 24 -2.17 -5.79 0.84
CA MET A 24 -2.64 -5.91 -0.54
C MET A 24 -1.80 -6.87 -1.39
N THR A 25 -0.50 -6.93 -1.13
CA THR A 25 0.45 -7.73 -1.93
C THR A 25 0.66 -9.14 -1.40
N ARG A 26 0.45 -9.38 -0.09
CA ARG A 26 0.67 -10.68 0.54
C ARG A 26 -0.50 -11.17 1.40
N GLY A 27 -1.42 -10.30 1.84
CA GLY A 27 -2.57 -10.67 2.65
C GLY A 27 -3.62 -11.44 1.83
N PRO A 28 -4.21 -12.54 2.37
CA PRO A 28 -5.31 -13.22 1.72
C PRO A 28 -6.56 -12.33 1.62
N PHE A 29 -7.39 -12.56 0.60
CA PHE A 29 -8.70 -11.91 0.48
C PHE A 29 -9.75 -12.71 1.26
N VAL A 30 -10.17 -12.17 2.39
CA VAL A 30 -11.05 -12.86 3.36
C VAL A 30 -12.04 -11.89 4.00
N TYR A 31 -13.04 -12.41 4.70
CA TYR A 31 -13.76 -11.60 5.69
C TYR A 31 -12.93 -11.45 6.94
N ASP A 32 -12.78 -10.23 7.44
CA ASP A 32 -12.10 -9.94 8.68
C ASP A 32 -12.76 -8.76 9.40
N HIS A 33 -12.46 -8.62 10.69
CA HIS A 33 -12.90 -7.49 11.52
C HIS A 33 -11.99 -6.27 11.29
N GLY A 34 -12.56 -5.08 11.45
CA GLY A 34 -11.80 -3.83 11.40
C GLY A 34 -11.01 -3.54 12.68
N ASP A 35 -11.29 -4.25 13.77
CA ASP A 35 -10.72 -4.05 15.10
C ASP A 35 -10.27 -5.36 15.75
N VAL A 36 -9.31 -5.26 16.68
CA VAL A 36 -8.72 -6.41 17.39
C VAL A 36 -9.76 -7.16 18.26
N ALA A 37 -10.75 -6.43 18.78
CA ALA A 37 -11.79 -7.01 19.66
C ALA A 37 -12.88 -7.77 18.88
N GLY A 38 -12.90 -7.70 17.55
CA GLY A 38 -13.90 -8.34 16.71
C GLY A 38 -15.30 -7.77 16.87
N MET A 39 -15.42 -6.51 17.30
CA MET A 39 -16.71 -5.84 17.52
C MET A 39 -17.26 -5.14 16.29
N THR A 40 -16.41 -4.87 15.30
CA THR A 40 -16.85 -4.28 14.03
C THR A 40 -17.46 -5.35 13.12
N PRO A 41 -18.33 -4.95 12.17
CA PRO A 41 -18.83 -5.87 11.15
C PRO A 41 -17.68 -6.52 10.36
N LEU A 42 -17.90 -7.77 9.93
CA LEU A 42 -17.00 -8.44 8.99
C LEU A 42 -17.03 -7.75 7.63
N LEU A 43 -15.87 -7.42 7.10
CA LEU A 43 -15.69 -6.81 5.79
C LEU A 43 -14.79 -7.69 4.92
N ALA A 44 -15.14 -7.85 3.65
CA ALA A 44 -14.30 -8.55 2.69
C ALA A 44 -13.08 -7.66 2.36
N MET A 45 -11.87 -8.13 2.70
CA MET A 45 -10.64 -7.36 2.54
C MET A 45 -9.42 -8.24 2.33
N HIS A 46 -8.38 -7.70 1.72
CA HIS A 46 -7.04 -8.23 1.87
C HIS A 46 -6.56 -7.91 3.28
N SER A 47 -6.26 -8.93 4.08
CA SER A 47 -5.95 -8.77 5.50
C SER A 47 -4.70 -9.55 5.93
N LEU A 48 -3.96 -8.95 6.87
CA LEU A 48 -2.89 -9.62 7.61
C LEU A 48 -3.40 -10.25 8.92
N GLY A 49 -4.73 -10.16 9.17
CA GLY A 49 -5.39 -10.58 10.40
C GLY A 49 -5.62 -9.43 11.40
N HIS A 50 -6.82 -9.33 11.97
CA HIS A 50 -7.20 -8.25 12.90
C HIS A 50 -6.36 -8.19 14.19
N THR A 51 -5.59 -9.24 14.51
CA THR A 51 -4.63 -9.26 15.62
C THR A 51 -3.21 -8.85 15.21
N PHE A 52 -3.00 -8.49 13.95
CA PHE A 52 -1.70 -8.07 13.43
C PHE A 52 -1.16 -6.82 14.14
N VAL A 53 0.08 -6.89 14.62
CA VAL A 53 0.79 -5.77 15.22
C VAL A 53 1.84 -5.25 14.23
N PRO A 54 1.64 -4.03 13.68
CA PRO A 54 2.57 -3.48 12.69
C PRO A 54 3.94 -3.14 13.30
N ALA A 55 5.01 -3.37 12.53
CA ALA A 55 6.33 -2.90 12.89
C ALA A 55 6.37 -1.37 13.03
N PRO A 56 7.28 -0.81 13.86
CA PRO A 56 7.35 0.63 14.13
C PRO A 56 8.05 1.40 13.00
N ILE A 57 7.50 1.35 11.78
CA ILE A 57 7.97 2.15 10.66
C ILE A 57 7.38 3.57 10.68
N HIS A 58 8.06 4.50 10.01
CA HIS A 58 7.60 5.88 9.85
C HIS A 58 6.62 6.03 8.67
N ALA A 59 5.39 5.57 8.84
CA ALA A 59 4.26 5.78 7.95
C ALA A 59 2.99 5.37 8.73
N GLY A 60 2.67 6.09 9.80
CA GLY A 60 1.62 5.74 10.76
C GLY A 60 0.27 5.46 10.12
N GLY A 61 -0.12 6.28 9.14
CA GLY A 61 -1.37 6.15 8.41
C GLY A 61 -1.49 4.91 7.52
N LEU A 62 -0.39 4.19 7.25
CA LEU A 62 -0.39 2.96 6.46
C LEU A 62 -0.19 1.69 7.30
N ARG A 63 0.00 1.83 8.62
CA ARG A 63 0.29 0.73 9.55
C ARG A 63 -0.98 0.09 10.11
N TYR A 64 -1.72 -0.62 9.27
CA TYR A 64 -2.92 -1.36 9.69
C TYR A 64 -3.05 -2.68 8.92
N HIS A 65 -3.87 -3.59 9.45
CA HIS A 65 -3.92 -4.98 9.00
C HIS A 65 -4.71 -5.22 7.73
N GLY A 66 -5.74 -4.41 7.44
CA GLY A 66 -6.67 -4.63 6.34
C GLY A 66 -6.75 -3.46 5.36
N MET A 67 -7.28 -3.68 4.18
CA MET A 67 -7.49 -2.66 3.15
C MET A 67 -8.98 -2.45 2.88
N ALA A 68 -9.34 -1.24 2.48
CA ALA A 68 -10.72 -0.88 2.14
C ALA A 68 -11.35 -1.87 1.14
N PRO A 69 -12.58 -2.35 1.38
CA PRO A 69 -13.21 -3.39 0.57
C PRO A 69 -13.27 -3.08 -0.93
N LEU A 70 -13.55 -1.84 -1.32
CA LEU A 70 -13.59 -1.44 -2.74
C LEU A 70 -12.21 -1.53 -3.42
N VAL A 71 -11.13 -1.19 -2.71
CA VAL A 71 -9.77 -1.35 -3.24
C VAL A 71 -9.45 -2.83 -3.39
N CYS A 72 -9.80 -3.65 -2.40
CA CYS A 72 -9.61 -5.10 -2.44
C CYS A 72 -10.38 -5.74 -3.60
N GLN A 73 -11.62 -5.34 -3.79
CA GLN A 73 -12.42 -5.83 -4.93
C GLN A 73 -11.77 -5.45 -6.27
N GLY A 74 -11.25 -4.22 -6.39
CA GLY A 74 -10.53 -3.79 -7.58
C GLY A 74 -9.26 -4.62 -7.86
N ILE A 75 -8.57 -5.08 -6.82
CA ILE A 75 -7.42 -5.99 -6.94
C ILE A 75 -7.88 -7.38 -7.42
N VAL A 76 -8.91 -7.93 -6.79
CA VAL A 76 -9.47 -9.26 -7.13
C VAL A 76 -9.98 -9.32 -8.57
N GLU A 77 -10.58 -8.23 -9.06
CA GLU A 77 -11.06 -8.11 -10.45
C GLU A 77 -9.92 -7.74 -11.45
N GLY A 78 -8.67 -7.59 -10.98
CA GLY A 78 -7.55 -7.23 -11.85
C GLY A 78 -7.56 -5.78 -12.35
N LEU A 79 -8.39 -4.93 -11.76
CA LEU A 79 -8.44 -3.50 -12.08
C LEU A 79 -7.27 -2.73 -11.46
N PHE A 80 -6.76 -3.20 -10.32
CA PHE A 80 -5.69 -2.56 -9.57
C PHE A 80 -4.49 -3.51 -9.43
N SER A 81 -3.29 -2.94 -9.51
CA SER A 81 -2.01 -3.67 -9.41
C SER A 81 -1.22 -3.14 -8.23
N PRO A 82 -1.36 -3.71 -7.02
CA PRO A 82 -0.72 -3.16 -5.82
C PRO A 82 0.79 -3.32 -5.85
N LYS A 83 1.50 -2.36 -5.22
CA LYS A 83 2.96 -2.41 -5.00
C LYS A 83 3.27 -2.16 -3.53
N ALA A 84 4.34 -2.78 -3.04
CA ALA A 84 4.86 -2.56 -1.70
C ALA A 84 6.28 -1.97 -1.77
N TYR A 85 6.60 -1.04 -0.87
CA TYR A 85 7.90 -0.39 -0.80
C TYR A 85 8.48 -0.41 0.61
N HIS A 86 9.79 -0.55 0.70
CA HIS A 86 10.55 -0.36 1.93
C HIS A 86 10.63 1.13 2.29
N GLN A 87 10.67 1.44 3.59
CA GLN A 87 10.71 2.82 4.04
C GLN A 87 11.96 3.58 3.60
N SER A 88 13.12 2.92 3.47
CA SER A 88 14.34 3.53 2.95
C SER A 88 14.15 4.08 1.54
N LYS A 89 13.55 3.30 0.64
CA LYS A 89 13.21 3.71 -0.73
C LYS A 89 12.22 4.87 -0.73
N CYS A 90 11.24 4.85 0.18
CA CYS A 90 10.26 5.92 0.31
C CYS A 90 10.93 7.24 0.74
N TYR A 91 11.82 7.21 1.76
CA TYR A 91 12.53 8.42 2.19
C TYR A 91 13.54 8.93 1.15
N GLU A 92 14.24 8.03 0.43
CA GLU A 92 15.06 8.42 -0.72
C GLU A 92 14.23 9.20 -1.74
N SER A 93 13.06 8.67 -2.12
CA SER A 93 12.12 9.31 -3.05
C SER A 93 11.58 10.64 -2.52
N ALA A 94 11.30 10.71 -1.21
CA ALA A 94 10.88 11.94 -0.54
C ALA A 94 11.94 13.03 -0.57
N LEU A 95 13.23 12.68 -0.42
CA LEU A 95 14.34 13.65 -0.53
C LEU A 95 14.54 14.11 -1.98
N ILE A 96 14.36 13.25 -2.97
CA ILE A 96 14.34 13.66 -4.38
C ILE A 96 13.23 14.70 -4.58
N TRP A 97 12.01 14.37 -4.15
CA TRP A 97 10.86 15.27 -4.23
C TRP A 97 11.12 16.61 -3.55
N ALA A 98 11.64 16.61 -2.32
CA ALA A 98 11.93 17.84 -1.59
C ALA A 98 12.96 18.73 -2.31
N LYS A 99 13.96 18.13 -2.98
CA LYS A 99 14.99 18.85 -3.73
C LYS A 99 14.49 19.39 -5.07
N THR A 100 13.56 18.71 -5.72
CA THR A 100 13.04 19.08 -7.05
C THR A 100 11.82 19.99 -6.96
N GLU A 101 10.91 19.73 -6.01
CA GLU A 101 9.63 20.40 -5.90
C GLU A 101 9.55 21.41 -4.72
N GLY A 102 10.58 21.43 -3.85
CA GLY A 102 10.64 22.36 -2.73
C GLY A 102 9.64 22.07 -1.60
N ALA A 103 9.08 20.87 -1.53
CA ALA A 103 8.08 20.48 -0.54
C ALA A 103 8.46 19.20 0.19
N ILE A 104 8.32 19.19 1.53
CA ILE A 104 8.55 18.01 2.36
C ILE A 104 7.24 17.25 2.48
N CYS A 105 7.18 16.03 1.93
CA CYS A 105 5.99 15.20 1.96
C CYS A 105 5.89 14.36 3.24
N ALA A 106 4.68 13.95 3.60
CA ALA A 106 4.46 12.96 4.65
C ALA A 106 5.07 11.59 4.26
N PRO A 107 5.51 10.78 5.24
CA PRO A 107 6.02 9.42 4.97
C PRO A 107 5.02 8.54 4.21
N GLU A 108 3.73 8.72 4.43
CA GLU A 108 2.68 8.05 3.67
C GLU A 108 2.71 8.45 2.19
N THR A 109 2.82 9.74 1.91
CA THR A 109 2.88 10.30 0.56
C THR A 109 4.12 9.82 -0.19
N SER A 110 5.22 9.62 0.51
CA SER A 110 6.49 9.16 -0.08
C SER A 110 6.37 7.80 -0.78
N HIS A 111 5.44 6.95 -0.36
CA HIS A 111 5.15 5.67 -1.02
C HIS A 111 4.58 5.89 -2.43
N ALA A 112 3.66 6.84 -2.58
CA ALA A 112 3.12 7.21 -3.89
C ALA A 112 4.18 7.86 -4.78
N ILE A 113 5.05 8.69 -4.20
CA ILE A 113 6.17 9.31 -4.93
C ILE A 113 7.17 8.26 -5.40
N ALA A 114 7.51 7.26 -4.58
CA ALA A 114 8.38 6.16 -4.97
C ALA A 114 7.82 5.41 -6.18
N ALA A 115 6.54 5.07 -6.16
CA ALA A 115 5.87 4.43 -7.29
C ALA A 115 5.85 5.32 -8.54
N THR A 116 5.64 6.63 -8.37
CA THR A 116 5.65 7.61 -9.46
C THR A 116 7.02 7.68 -10.14
N ILE A 117 8.10 7.73 -9.35
CA ILE A 117 9.47 7.73 -9.86
C ILE A 117 9.76 6.43 -10.64
N ASP A 118 9.38 5.27 -10.09
CA ASP A 118 9.59 3.98 -10.76
C ASP A 118 8.81 3.89 -12.08
N GLU A 119 7.56 4.37 -12.12
CA GLU A 119 6.76 4.39 -13.36
C GLU A 119 7.32 5.39 -14.39
N ALA A 120 7.87 6.53 -13.94
CA ALA A 120 8.51 7.50 -14.81
C ALA A 120 9.82 6.94 -15.41
N ILE A 121 10.63 6.26 -14.60
CA ILE A 121 11.85 5.58 -15.06
C ILE A 121 11.50 4.51 -16.10
N LYS A 122 10.49 3.67 -15.79
CA LYS A 122 10.01 2.64 -16.72
C LYS A 122 9.52 3.23 -18.03
N ALA A 123 8.76 4.33 -17.99
CA ALA A 123 8.28 5.01 -19.19
C ALA A 123 9.45 5.51 -20.06
N ARG A 124 10.47 6.09 -19.44
CA ARG A 124 11.70 6.53 -20.11
C ARG A 124 12.45 5.37 -20.77
N GLU A 125 12.61 4.26 -20.06
CA GLU A 125 13.31 3.07 -20.56
C GLU A 125 12.55 2.41 -21.73
N GLU A 126 11.23 2.43 -21.68
CA GLU A 126 10.36 1.93 -22.75
C GLU A 126 10.21 2.92 -23.93
N GLY A 127 10.73 4.15 -23.81
CA GLY A 127 10.55 5.21 -24.81
C GLY A 127 9.09 5.62 -24.99
N LYS A 128 8.26 5.52 -23.93
CA LYS A 128 6.84 5.82 -23.98
C LYS A 128 6.51 7.09 -23.22
N GLU A 129 5.69 7.95 -23.81
CA GLU A 129 5.08 9.06 -23.11
C GLU A 129 3.96 8.54 -22.19
N LYS A 130 3.97 8.96 -20.91
CA LYS A 130 2.95 8.64 -19.91
C LYS A 130 2.56 9.87 -19.10
N VAL A 131 1.29 9.98 -18.77
CA VAL A 131 0.80 10.89 -17.74
C VAL A 131 0.65 10.10 -16.44
N ILE A 132 1.36 10.50 -15.39
CA ILE A 132 1.35 9.84 -14.09
C ILE A 132 0.74 10.81 -13.08
N LEU A 133 -0.40 10.43 -12.51
CA LEU A 133 -1.08 11.18 -11.45
C LEU A 133 -0.92 10.42 -10.13
N PHE A 134 -0.52 11.11 -9.07
CA PHE A 134 -0.49 10.53 -7.72
C PHE A 134 -1.18 11.44 -6.69
N ASN A 135 -1.63 10.88 -5.59
CA ASN A 135 -2.23 11.64 -4.50
C ASN A 135 -1.14 12.16 -3.55
N TYR A 136 -1.00 13.48 -3.46
CA TYR A 136 -0.19 14.12 -2.43
C TYR A 136 -1.02 14.27 -1.15
N SER A 137 -0.95 13.25 -0.28
CA SER A 137 -1.88 13.07 0.84
C SER A 137 -1.54 13.84 2.11
N GLY A 138 -0.31 14.40 2.20
CA GLY A 138 0.09 15.18 3.38
C GLY A 138 1.49 15.76 3.30
N HIS A 139 1.75 16.76 4.14
CA HIS A 139 3.08 17.36 4.33
C HIS A 139 3.85 16.63 5.45
N GLY A 140 5.18 16.70 5.40
CA GLY A 140 6.08 16.04 6.35
C GLY A 140 6.59 16.90 7.49
N LEU A 141 6.02 18.10 7.72
CA LEU A 141 6.53 19.02 8.74
C LEU A 141 6.44 18.46 10.17
N MET A 142 5.51 17.53 10.41
CA MET A 142 5.36 16.83 11.69
C MET A 142 6.24 15.56 11.79
N ASP A 143 6.88 15.15 10.67
CA ASP A 143 7.59 13.88 10.53
C ASP A 143 9.10 14.05 10.32
N LEU A 144 9.64 15.22 10.62
CA LEU A 144 11.05 15.56 10.40
C LEU A 144 12.02 14.62 11.13
N SER A 145 11.59 14.03 12.24
CA SER A 145 12.38 13.02 12.97
C SER A 145 12.64 11.75 12.14
N GLY A 146 11.70 11.37 11.25
CA GLY A 146 11.89 10.26 10.32
C GLY A 146 12.92 10.60 9.24
N TYR A 147 12.88 11.81 8.71
CA TYR A 147 13.88 12.31 7.76
C TYR A 147 15.29 12.38 8.39
N ASP A 148 15.38 12.88 9.62
CA ASP A 148 16.64 12.94 10.36
C ASP A 148 17.26 11.55 10.55
N LYS A 149 16.47 10.56 10.97
CA LYS A 149 16.90 9.17 11.09
C LYS A 149 17.36 8.58 9.75
N PHE A 150 16.65 8.89 8.66
CA PHE A 150 17.05 8.43 7.34
C PHE A 150 18.40 9.04 6.93
N MET A 151 18.56 10.36 7.04
CA MET A 151 19.79 11.08 6.67
C MET A 151 20.99 10.69 7.55
N SER A 152 20.77 10.33 8.80
CA SER A 152 21.80 9.85 9.72
C SER A 152 22.10 8.35 9.61
N GLY A 153 21.43 7.63 8.68
CA GLY A 153 21.62 6.19 8.45
C GLY A 153 21.07 5.30 9.58
N GLN A 154 20.16 5.83 10.40
CA GLN A 154 19.55 5.09 11.52
C GLN A 154 18.22 4.42 11.15
N LEU A 155 17.70 4.69 9.95
CA LEU A 155 16.47 4.07 9.49
C LEU A 155 16.75 2.67 8.96
N THR A 156 16.02 1.67 9.45
CA THR A 156 16.16 0.27 9.03
C THR A 156 14.88 -0.22 8.36
N ASP A 157 15.02 -0.94 7.27
CA ASP A 157 13.89 -1.58 6.62
C ASP A 157 13.40 -2.78 7.43
N TYR A 158 12.11 -3.03 7.32
CA TYR A 158 11.47 -4.22 7.87
C TYR A 158 10.56 -4.83 6.80
N GLU A 159 10.70 -6.10 6.61
CA GLU A 159 9.79 -6.91 5.81
C GLU A 159 9.10 -7.93 6.72
N LEU A 160 7.78 -8.09 6.57
CA LEU A 160 7.01 -9.04 7.38
C LEU A 160 7.48 -10.48 7.06
N PRO A 161 8.05 -11.23 8.05
CA PRO A 161 8.44 -12.61 7.84
C PRO A 161 7.26 -13.51 7.50
N GLU A 162 7.50 -14.54 6.69
CA GLU A 162 6.44 -15.45 6.23
C GLU A 162 5.78 -16.24 7.36
N ASP A 163 6.56 -16.68 8.34
CA ASP A 163 6.05 -17.38 9.52
C ASP A 163 5.14 -16.49 10.38
N MET A 164 5.48 -15.20 10.49
CA MET A 164 4.62 -14.22 11.16
C MET A 164 3.34 -13.97 10.39
N LEU A 165 3.41 -13.83 9.07
CA LEU A 165 2.22 -13.69 8.24
C LEU A 165 1.28 -14.89 8.43
N GLN A 166 1.80 -16.11 8.35
CA GLN A 166 1.02 -17.33 8.57
C GLN A 166 0.43 -17.39 9.98
N ARG A 167 1.17 -16.95 10.99
CA ARG A 167 0.67 -16.90 12.37
C ARG A 167 -0.50 -15.95 12.52
N TYR A 168 -0.43 -14.75 11.97
CA TYR A 168 -1.49 -13.74 12.05
C TYR A 168 -2.73 -14.10 11.22
N THR A 169 -2.54 -14.78 10.09
CA THR A 169 -3.65 -15.15 9.19
C THR A 169 -4.32 -16.49 9.56
N LYS A 170 -3.72 -17.28 10.44
CA LYS A 170 -4.22 -18.61 10.83
C LYS A 170 -5.68 -18.62 11.31
N ASP A 171 -6.06 -17.62 12.08
CA ASP A 171 -7.41 -17.56 12.65
C ASP A 171 -8.46 -17.04 11.65
N LEU A 172 -8.03 -16.46 10.52
CA LEU A 172 -8.91 -16.03 9.44
C LEU A 172 -9.63 -17.21 8.75
N ASP A 173 -9.06 -18.41 8.82
CA ASP A 173 -9.70 -19.63 8.29
C ASP A 173 -11.00 -19.98 9.03
N LYS A 174 -11.19 -19.47 10.25
CA LYS A 174 -12.40 -19.67 11.06
C LYS A 174 -13.53 -18.70 10.65
N LEU A 175 -13.21 -17.66 9.91
CA LEU A 175 -14.15 -16.65 9.44
C LEU A 175 -14.75 -17.07 8.07
N PRO A 176 -15.92 -16.52 7.69
CA PRO A 176 -16.50 -16.77 6.38
C PRO A 176 -15.52 -16.40 5.26
N LYS A 177 -15.48 -17.19 4.20
CA LYS A 177 -14.66 -16.89 3.03
C LYS A 177 -15.30 -15.76 2.22
N ALA A 178 -14.49 -14.79 1.82
CA ALA A 178 -14.95 -13.73 0.93
C ALA A 178 -15.37 -14.31 -0.44
N PRO A 179 -16.45 -13.82 -1.04
CA PRO A 179 -16.93 -14.32 -2.32
C PRO A 179 -15.92 -13.96 -3.41
N MET A 180 -15.22 -14.97 -3.93
CA MET A 180 -14.45 -14.85 -5.16
C MET A 180 -15.41 -14.98 -6.32
N ARG A 181 -15.59 -13.92 -7.12
CA ARG A 181 -16.39 -14.01 -8.33
C ARG A 181 -15.68 -14.93 -9.33
N LYS A 182 -16.36 -15.99 -9.77
CA LYS A 182 -15.91 -16.74 -10.94
C LYS A 182 -15.94 -15.77 -12.13
N SER A 183 -14.81 -15.60 -12.79
CA SER A 183 -14.60 -14.74 -13.94
C SER A 183 -15.81 -14.79 -14.92
N GLY A 184 -16.61 -13.79 -14.91
CA GLY A 184 -17.66 -13.55 -15.88
C GLY A 184 -17.68 -12.05 -16.10
N ARG A 185 -17.40 -11.61 -17.33
CA ARG A 185 -17.37 -10.20 -17.72
C ARG A 185 -18.65 -9.48 -17.29
N TRP A 186 -18.50 -8.21 -16.88
CA TRP A 186 -19.59 -7.26 -16.83
C TRP A 186 -20.20 -7.09 -18.21
#